data_3083ec90e6cf02379160d18238fb1deb
#
_entry.id   3083ec90e6cf02379160d18238fb1deb
#
_cell.length_a   1.000
_cell.length_b   1.000
_cell.length_c   1.000
_cell.angle_alpha   90.00
_cell.angle_beta   90.00
_cell.angle_gamma   90.00
#
_symmetry.space_group_name_H-M   'P 1'
#
loop_
_entity.id
_entity.type
_entity.pdbx_description
1 polymer ?
#
loop_
_entity_poly.entity_id
_entity_poly.type
_entity_poly.pdbx_seq_one_letter_code
_entity_poly.pdbx_strand_id
1 'polypeptide(L)'
;MVSKGEPDVAPEMWANANRIELDKAVDEGKLHYGAMVLSSYGEEGWWIPQYLADANPDIQTVEDALARPDLFPHPEGGDGALHTCPSGWNCQISTGNLFKAFDAESKGFRHVDPGSGAGLDGSIAEAYNKKQGWMGYYLSLIHI
;
A
#
# COMPACT_ATOMS: atom_id res chain seq x y z
N MET A 1 -20.89 -8.34 -3.69
CA MET A 1 -21.45 -8.08 -5.03
C MET A 1 -21.43 -9.34 -5.89
N VAL A 2 -20.26 -9.94 -6.24
CA VAL A 2 -20.19 -11.16 -7.04
C VAL A 2 -21.03 -12.31 -6.48
N SER A 3 -21.04 -12.51 -5.14
CA SER A 3 -21.91 -13.52 -4.49
C SER A 3 -23.43 -13.27 -4.63
N LYS A 4 -23.81 -12.15 -5.22
CA LYS A 4 -25.19 -11.80 -5.56
C LYS A 4 -25.46 -11.85 -7.07
N GLY A 5 -24.47 -12.33 -7.86
CA GLY A 5 -24.57 -12.41 -9.31
C GLY A 5 -24.30 -11.10 -10.06
N GLU A 6 -23.67 -10.12 -9.40
CA GLU A 6 -23.31 -8.84 -10.04
C GLU A 6 -21.96 -8.34 -9.54
N PRO A 7 -20.91 -8.34 -10.38
CA PRO A 7 -20.80 -8.92 -11.72
C PRO A 7 -20.67 -10.46 -11.70
N ASP A 8 -20.78 -11.12 -12.87
CA ASP A 8 -20.61 -12.57 -12.98
C ASP A 8 -19.17 -13.03 -12.68
N VAL A 9 -18.19 -12.17 -12.95
CA VAL A 9 -16.76 -12.44 -12.76
C VAL A 9 -16.08 -11.22 -12.12
N ALA A 10 -15.24 -11.46 -11.13
CA ALA A 10 -14.29 -10.47 -10.60
C ALA A 10 -12.88 -10.86 -11.06
N PRO A 11 -12.31 -10.16 -12.06
CA PRO A 11 -10.99 -10.51 -12.61
C PRO A 11 -9.83 -10.14 -11.68
N GLU A 12 -10.06 -9.23 -10.75
CA GLU A 12 -9.09 -8.79 -9.77
C GLU A 12 -9.63 -9.04 -8.36
N MET A 13 -9.03 -10.01 -7.67
CA MET A 13 -9.38 -10.33 -6.28
C MET A 13 -8.12 -10.64 -5.48
N TRP A 14 -7.83 -9.80 -4.51
CA TRP A 14 -6.74 -9.94 -3.54
C TRP A 14 -7.20 -10.86 -2.42
N ALA A 15 -7.12 -12.17 -2.67
CA ALA A 15 -7.75 -13.18 -1.83
C ALA A 15 -7.24 -13.19 -0.38
N ASN A 16 -5.96 -12.87 -0.14
CA ASN A 16 -5.36 -12.94 1.19
C ASN A 16 -6.04 -12.00 2.19
N ALA A 17 -6.47 -10.81 1.74
CA ALA A 17 -7.11 -9.84 2.61
C ALA A 17 -8.55 -10.24 3.04
N ASN A 18 -9.22 -11.08 2.24
CA ASN A 18 -10.61 -11.49 2.46
C ASN A 18 -10.77 -13.02 2.45
N ARG A 19 -9.73 -13.76 2.82
CA ARG A 19 -9.69 -15.23 2.68
C ARG A 19 -10.87 -15.90 3.37
N ILE A 20 -11.17 -15.51 4.59
CA ILE A 20 -12.23 -16.15 5.41
C ILE A 20 -13.60 -15.99 4.75
N GLU A 21 -13.93 -14.79 4.29
CA GLU A 21 -15.22 -14.48 3.66
C GLU A 21 -15.36 -15.15 2.29
N LEU A 22 -14.24 -15.21 1.54
CA LEU A 22 -14.20 -15.87 0.23
C LEU A 22 -14.38 -17.37 0.36
N ASP A 23 -13.62 -18.03 1.24
CA ASP A 23 -13.70 -19.48 1.46
C ASP A 23 -15.09 -19.87 1.92
N LYS A 24 -15.69 -19.10 2.85
CA LYS A 24 -17.08 -19.30 3.26
C LYS A 24 -18.06 -19.21 2.09
N ALA A 25 -17.91 -18.21 1.22
CA ALA A 25 -18.81 -18.07 0.06
C ALA A 25 -18.62 -19.16 -0.98
N VAL A 26 -17.41 -19.71 -1.12
CA VAL A 26 -17.11 -20.88 -1.95
C VAL A 26 -17.74 -22.15 -1.36
N ASP A 27 -17.58 -22.38 -0.05
CA ASP A 27 -18.16 -23.53 0.65
C ASP A 27 -19.70 -23.52 0.59
N GLU A 28 -20.31 -22.33 0.61
CA GLU A 28 -21.74 -22.17 0.44
C GLU A 28 -22.21 -22.26 -1.04
N GLY A 29 -21.31 -22.51 -1.98
CA GLY A 29 -21.61 -22.61 -3.41
C GLY A 29 -22.03 -21.31 -4.08
N LYS A 30 -21.74 -20.16 -3.45
CA LYS A 30 -22.09 -18.82 -3.97
C LYS A 30 -21.01 -18.25 -4.90
N LEU A 31 -19.78 -18.72 -4.74
CA LEU A 31 -18.63 -18.33 -5.54
C LEU A 31 -17.85 -19.56 -5.99
N HIS A 32 -17.08 -19.38 -7.03
CA HIS A 32 -16.13 -20.36 -7.51
C HIS A 32 -14.81 -19.67 -7.83
N TYR A 33 -13.68 -20.22 -7.36
CA TYR A 33 -12.37 -19.78 -7.79
C TYR A 33 -12.14 -20.17 -9.25
N GLY A 34 -11.91 -19.17 -10.10
CA GLY A 34 -11.53 -19.37 -11.49
C GLY A 34 -10.03 -19.65 -11.63
N ALA A 35 -9.42 -19.04 -12.62
CA ALA A 35 -7.98 -19.14 -12.85
C ALA A 35 -7.21 -18.07 -12.05
N MET A 36 -5.96 -18.40 -11.71
CA MET A 36 -5.01 -17.40 -11.21
C MET A 36 -4.60 -16.48 -12.37
N VAL A 37 -4.85 -15.19 -12.23
CA VAL A 37 -4.57 -14.19 -13.28
C VAL A 37 -3.08 -13.87 -13.37
N LEU A 38 -2.39 -13.82 -12.21
CA LEU A 38 -0.96 -13.56 -12.13
C LEU A 38 -0.24 -14.84 -11.69
N SER A 39 0.78 -15.24 -12.43
CA SER A 39 1.62 -16.42 -12.09
C SER A 39 2.59 -16.14 -10.94
N SER A 40 2.94 -14.87 -10.74
CA SER A 40 3.70 -14.38 -9.58
C SER A 40 2.88 -13.33 -8.85
N TYR A 41 2.93 -13.37 -7.53
CA TYR A 41 2.16 -12.43 -6.71
C TYR A 41 2.67 -11.01 -6.90
N GLY A 42 1.73 -10.04 -6.93
CA GLY A 42 2.07 -8.65 -6.70
C GLY A 42 2.53 -8.49 -5.25
N GLU A 43 3.70 -7.92 -5.04
CA GLU A 43 4.17 -7.62 -3.68
C GLU A 43 3.52 -6.33 -3.19
N GLU A 44 2.94 -6.40 -2.01
CA GLU A 44 2.42 -5.23 -1.31
C GLU A 44 3.44 -4.80 -0.26
N GLY A 45 3.66 -3.50 -0.13
CA GLY A 45 4.59 -3.01 0.88
C GLY A 45 4.66 -1.51 0.98
N TRP A 46 5.54 -1.05 1.86
CA TRP A 46 5.95 0.34 1.87
C TRP A 46 7.20 0.49 1.02
N TRP A 47 7.15 1.46 0.14
CA TRP A 47 8.19 1.73 -0.85
C TRP A 47 8.77 3.11 -0.65
N ILE A 48 10.06 3.24 -1.01
CA ILE A 48 10.74 4.52 -1.14
C ILE A 48 11.35 4.64 -2.54
N PRO A 49 11.54 5.85 -3.07
CA PRO A 49 12.19 6.03 -4.37
C PRO A 49 13.63 5.53 -4.38
N GLN A 50 14.04 4.88 -5.48
CA GLN A 50 15.39 4.35 -5.63
C GLN A 50 16.47 5.42 -5.42
N TYR A 51 16.28 6.64 -5.97
CA TYR A 51 17.24 7.72 -5.77
C TYR A 51 17.43 8.11 -4.30
N LEU A 52 16.42 7.91 -3.47
CA LEU A 52 16.52 8.16 -2.03
C LEU A 52 17.30 7.04 -1.33
N ALA A 53 17.05 5.79 -1.71
CA ALA A 53 17.80 4.64 -1.22
C ALA A 53 19.30 4.74 -1.62
N ASP A 54 19.57 5.12 -2.86
CA ASP A 54 20.95 5.29 -3.35
C ASP A 54 21.71 6.39 -2.60
N ALA A 55 21.01 7.47 -2.23
CA ALA A 55 21.58 8.58 -1.45
C ALA A 55 21.75 8.26 0.05
N ASN A 56 21.02 7.26 0.55
CA ASN A 56 21.00 6.86 1.97
C ASN A 56 21.16 5.34 2.09
N PRO A 57 22.35 4.80 1.84
CA PRO A 57 22.58 3.34 1.80
C PRO A 57 22.45 2.67 3.17
N ASP A 58 22.34 3.43 4.23
CA ASP A 58 22.03 3.01 5.59
C ASP A 58 20.56 2.65 5.81
N ILE A 59 19.68 3.06 4.90
CA ILE A 59 18.25 2.68 4.95
C ILE A 59 18.08 1.34 4.25
N GLN A 60 18.02 0.26 5.05
CA GLN A 60 17.86 -1.11 4.58
C GLN A 60 16.54 -1.74 5.03
N THR A 61 15.93 -1.19 6.08
CA THR A 61 14.71 -1.69 6.70
C THR A 61 13.68 -0.58 6.88
N VAL A 62 12.45 -0.97 7.22
CA VAL A 62 11.39 -0.01 7.59
C VAL A 62 11.79 0.80 8.82
N GLU A 63 12.44 0.16 9.79
CA GLU A 63 12.91 0.81 11.01
C GLU A 63 13.94 1.90 10.71
N ASP A 64 14.86 1.64 9.78
CA ASP A 64 15.86 2.65 9.37
C ASP A 64 15.17 3.85 8.70
N ALA A 65 14.19 3.61 7.83
CA ALA A 65 13.40 4.67 7.20
C ALA A 65 12.62 5.47 8.24
N LEU A 66 11.99 4.80 9.21
CA LEU A 66 11.23 5.45 10.28
C LEU A 66 12.11 6.20 11.30
N ALA A 67 13.42 5.98 11.31
CA ALA A 67 14.37 6.78 12.07
C ALA A 67 14.70 8.13 11.41
N ARG A 68 14.24 8.35 10.17
CA ARG A 68 14.59 9.50 9.33
C ARG A 68 13.35 10.26 8.80
N PRO A 69 12.47 10.76 9.68
CA PRO A 69 11.28 11.52 9.25
C PRO A 69 11.64 12.76 8.41
N ASP A 70 12.83 13.30 8.60
CA ASP A 70 13.38 14.44 7.84
C ASP A 70 13.48 14.17 6.33
N LEU A 71 13.60 12.92 5.92
CA LEU A 71 13.69 12.53 4.50
C LEU A 71 12.33 12.42 3.81
N PHE A 72 11.24 12.37 4.54
CA PHE A 72 9.90 12.12 4.03
C PHE A 72 8.95 13.27 4.39
N PRO A 73 9.05 14.43 3.72
CA PRO A 73 8.32 15.64 4.14
C PRO A 73 6.81 15.44 4.03
N HIS A 74 6.09 15.79 5.10
CA HIS A 74 4.63 15.77 5.10
C HIS A 74 4.10 17.00 4.31
N PRO A 75 3.06 16.84 3.47
CA PRO A 75 2.50 17.91 2.67
C PRO A 75 2.06 19.14 3.50
N GLU A 76 1.60 18.91 4.73
CA GLU A 76 1.19 19.95 5.66
C GLU A 76 2.35 20.47 6.53
N GLY A 77 3.56 19.91 6.35
CA GLY A 77 4.75 20.26 7.12
C GLY A 77 4.83 19.62 8.51
N GLY A 78 5.99 19.77 9.12
CA GLY A 78 6.24 19.42 10.52
C GLY A 78 6.77 18.02 10.75
N ASP A 79 6.11 16.99 10.22
CA ASP A 79 6.41 15.59 10.48
C ASP A 79 6.82 14.83 9.21
N GLY A 80 7.23 13.57 9.39
CA GLY A 80 7.41 12.63 8.30
C GLY A 80 6.06 12.16 7.72
N ALA A 81 6.01 11.95 6.42
CA ALA A 81 4.84 11.43 5.72
C ALA A 81 4.93 9.93 5.50
N LEU A 82 3.87 9.20 5.85
CA LEU A 82 3.59 7.87 5.35
C LEU A 82 2.30 7.90 4.52
N HIS A 83 2.45 7.80 3.20
CA HIS A 83 1.30 7.75 2.30
C HIS A 83 0.60 6.41 2.43
N THR A 84 -0.67 6.46 2.77
CA THR A 84 -1.46 5.26 3.01
C THR A 84 -2.18 4.81 1.74
N CYS A 85 -2.85 3.71 1.86
CA CYS A 85 -3.74 3.17 0.87
C CYS A 85 -5.06 3.96 0.86
N PRO A 86 -5.68 4.18 -0.31
CA PRO A 86 -6.96 4.87 -0.41
C PRO A 86 -8.05 4.24 0.44
N SER A 87 -8.94 5.06 0.96
CA SER A 87 -10.11 4.60 1.71
C SER A 87 -10.96 3.63 0.88
N GLY A 88 -11.36 2.52 1.51
CA GLY A 88 -12.14 1.46 0.86
C GLY A 88 -11.29 0.34 0.24
N TRP A 89 -9.96 0.47 0.19
CA TRP A 89 -9.07 -0.63 -0.14
C TRP A 89 -8.69 -1.39 1.13
N ASN A 90 -8.55 -2.73 1.03
CA ASN A 90 -8.19 -3.57 2.19
C ASN A 90 -6.84 -3.23 2.81
N CYS A 91 -5.91 -2.75 2.00
CA CYS A 91 -4.59 -2.31 2.44
C CYS A 91 -4.62 -1.13 3.42
N GLN A 92 -5.72 -0.39 3.51
CA GLN A 92 -5.88 0.64 4.54
C GLN A 92 -5.77 0.06 5.95
N ILE A 93 -6.35 -1.13 6.16
CA ILE A 93 -6.31 -1.82 7.45
C ILE A 93 -4.89 -2.33 7.74
N SER A 94 -4.25 -2.99 6.77
CA SER A 94 -2.91 -3.54 6.95
C SER A 94 -1.87 -2.44 7.16
N THR A 95 -1.92 -1.36 6.37
CA THR A 95 -1.03 -0.20 6.54
C THR A 95 -1.22 0.47 7.90
N GLY A 96 -2.47 0.65 8.35
CA GLY A 96 -2.76 1.20 9.67
C GLY A 96 -2.27 0.31 10.82
N ASN A 97 -2.37 -1.01 10.67
CA ASN A 97 -1.83 -1.96 11.65
C ASN A 97 -0.29 -1.94 11.69
N LEU A 98 0.37 -1.88 10.54
CA LEU A 98 1.82 -1.77 10.45
C LEU A 98 2.32 -0.44 11.07
N PHE A 99 1.64 0.66 10.79
CA PHE A 99 1.97 1.96 11.37
C PHE A 99 1.98 1.92 12.91
N LYS A 100 0.98 1.27 13.49
CA LYS A 100 0.91 1.06 14.95
C LYS A 100 1.98 0.08 15.44
N ALA A 101 2.19 -1.03 14.73
CA ALA A 101 3.16 -2.05 15.14
C ALA A 101 4.60 -1.53 15.15
N PHE A 102 4.95 -0.64 14.22
CA PHE A 102 6.25 0.02 14.16
C PHE A 102 6.34 1.28 15.02
N ASP A 103 5.25 1.65 15.71
CA ASP A 103 5.16 2.88 16.50
C ASP A 103 5.63 4.13 15.73
N ALA A 104 5.15 4.24 14.49
CA ALA A 104 5.62 5.26 13.55
C ALA A 104 5.23 6.69 14.00
N GLU A 105 4.11 6.83 14.72
CA GLU A 105 3.68 8.13 15.26
C GLU A 105 4.70 8.69 16.26
N SER A 106 5.21 7.87 17.19
CA SER A 106 6.23 8.31 18.15
C SER A 106 7.57 8.66 17.50
N LYS A 107 7.80 8.15 16.28
CA LYS A 107 8.97 8.45 15.46
C LYS A 107 8.80 9.70 14.58
N GLY A 108 7.70 10.42 14.74
CA GLY A 108 7.42 11.67 14.04
C GLY A 108 6.83 11.49 12.65
N PHE A 109 6.10 10.40 12.41
CA PHE A 109 5.37 10.19 11.17
C PHE A 109 3.87 10.40 11.33
N ARG A 110 3.25 10.95 10.31
CA ARG A 110 1.79 11.01 10.17
C ARG A 110 1.34 10.34 8.87
N HIS A 111 0.12 9.83 8.90
CA HIS A 111 -0.53 9.30 7.70
C HIS A 111 -0.89 10.43 6.73
N VAL A 112 -0.66 10.18 5.44
CA VAL A 112 -1.22 10.97 4.35
C VAL A 112 -2.25 10.10 3.63
N ASP A 113 -3.52 10.46 3.75
CA ASP A 113 -4.60 9.80 3.00
C ASP A 113 -4.60 10.36 1.56
N PRO A 114 -4.38 9.53 0.54
CA PRO A 114 -4.37 9.98 -0.84
C PRO A 114 -5.78 10.27 -1.40
N GLY A 115 -6.84 9.93 -0.69
CA GLY A 115 -8.23 10.08 -1.09
C GLY A 115 -8.67 9.12 -2.21
N SER A 116 -7.77 8.75 -3.11
CA SER A 116 -8.05 7.86 -4.24
C SER A 116 -6.77 7.17 -4.76
N GLY A 117 -6.91 6.13 -5.60
CA GLY A 117 -5.78 5.52 -6.30
C GLY A 117 -5.04 6.54 -7.17
N ALA A 118 -5.76 7.37 -7.92
CA ALA A 118 -5.16 8.44 -8.72
C ALA A 118 -4.42 9.48 -7.87
N GLY A 119 -4.91 9.77 -6.65
CA GLY A 119 -4.21 10.63 -5.69
C GLY A 119 -2.90 10.01 -5.20
N LEU A 120 -2.91 8.69 -4.93
CA LEU A 120 -1.70 7.95 -4.55
C LEU A 120 -0.67 7.99 -5.69
N ASP A 121 -1.07 7.65 -6.92
CA ASP A 121 -0.22 7.68 -8.11
C ASP A 121 0.36 9.09 -8.34
N GLY A 122 -0.48 10.10 -8.20
CA GLY A 122 -0.09 11.51 -8.33
C GLY A 122 0.98 11.91 -7.32
N SER A 123 0.86 11.46 -6.07
CA SER A 123 1.84 11.74 -5.02
C SER A 123 3.22 11.14 -5.33
N ILE A 124 3.24 9.92 -5.86
CA ILE A 124 4.48 9.25 -6.29
C ILE A 124 5.12 10.00 -7.45
N ALA A 125 4.34 10.33 -8.49
CA ALA A 125 4.81 11.03 -9.66
C ALA A 125 5.35 12.43 -9.29
N GLU A 126 4.68 13.15 -8.42
CA GLU A 126 5.11 14.46 -7.94
C GLU A 126 6.43 14.38 -7.19
N ALA A 127 6.55 13.45 -6.23
CA ALA A 127 7.78 13.25 -5.47
C ALA A 127 8.94 12.87 -6.40
N TYR A 128 8.69 11.96 -7.36
CA TYR A 128 9.71 11.53 -8.32
C TYR A 128 10.20 12.68 -9.20
N ASN A 129 9.30 13.50 -9.74
CA ASN A 129 9.63 14.63 -10.59
C ASN A 129 10.42 15.71 -9.83
N LYS A 130 10.08 15.94 -8.57
CA LYS A 130 10.74 16.92 -7.70
C LYS A 130 11.98 16.38 -6.99
N LYS A 131 12.29 15.07 -7.14
CA LYS A 131 13.34 14.37 -6.39
C LYS A 131 13.20 14.55 -4.87
N GLN A 132 11.97 14.56 -4.41
CA GLN A 132 11.63 14.63 -2.98
C GLN A 132 11.54 13.21 -2.39
N GLY A 133 11.74 13.10 -1.08
CA GLY A 133 11.48 11.86 -0.37
C GLY A 133 10.00 11.54 -0.36
N TRP A 134 9.69 10.26 -0.54
CA TRP A 134 8.35 9.71 -0.47
C TRP A 134 8.42 8.33 0.17
N MET A 135 7.54 8.02 1.08
CA MET A 135 7.36 6.69 1.63
C MET A 135 5.87 6.37 1.71
N GLY A 136 5.49 5.21 1.25
CA GLY A 136 4.10 4.81 1.33
C GLY A 136 3.80 3.44 0.74
N TYR A 137 2.54 3.07 0.87
CA TYR A 137 2.02 1.82 0.33
C TYR A 137 1.96 1.86 -1.20
N TYR A 138 2.36 0.77 -1.83
CA TYR A 138 2.05 0.48 -3.23
C TYR A 138 2.19 -1.02 -3.56
N LEU A 139 1.80 -1.37 -4.78
CA LEU A 139 1.88 -2.72 -5.34
C LEU A 139 3.04 -2.81 -6.31
N SER A 140 3.81 -3.90 -6.29
CA SER A 140 4.93 -4.12 -7.21
C SER A 140 4.51 -4.59 -8.62
N LEU A 141 3.34 -4.15 -9.10
CA LEU A 141 2.85 -4.49 -10.46
C LEU A 141 3.59 -3.74 -11.58
N ILE A 142 4.63 -2.97 -11.25
CA ILE A 142 5.33 -2.06 -12.16
C ILE A 142 6.15 -2.79 -13.25
N HIS A 143 6.29 -4.10 -13.17
CA HIS A 143 7.11 -4.90 -14.10
C HIS A 143 6.30 -5.86 -14.99
N ILE A 144 5.04 -5.58 -15.19
CA ILE A 144 4.22 -6.33 -16.16
C ILE A 144 4.31 -5.71 -17.53
#